data_81154392d04c74aeb8d1e4545ec65305
#
_entry.id   81154392d04c74aeb8d1e4545ec65305
#
_cell.length_a   1.000
_cell.length_b   1.000
_cell.length_c   1.000
_cell.angle_alpha   90.00
_cell.angle_beta   90.00
_cell.angle_gamma   90.00
#
_symmetry.space_group_name_H-M   'P 1'
#
loop_
_entity.id
_entity.type
_entity.pdbx_description
1 polymer ?
#
loop_
_entity_poly.entity_id
_entity_poly.type
_entity_poly.pdbx_seq_one_letter_code
_entity_poly.pdbx_strand_id
1 'polypeptide(L)'
;VDEIKSLIATDCPREDVKRAYLFACFCGLRFGDVARMKWGDLVLDGGQWRVTVVMQKTTTPIYQPLSESAMSWLPERGDASSGDAVFGTLPALARINLMLKVWAKEAGVTKHISFHTSRHSFATMMLTLGADLYTTSKLLGHSNVKTTQIYAKIVDSKKVEAVNLLDKAFG
;
A
#
# COMPACT_ATOMS: atom_id res chain seq x y z
N VAL A 1 -5.73 5.01 9.98
CA VAL A 1 -4.38 4.87 10.56
C VAL A 1 -4.40 3.90 11.73
N ASP A 2 -5.32 4.06 12.69
CA ASP A 2 -5.31 3.28 13.95
C ASP A 2 -5.53 1.79 13.73
N GLU A 3 -6.41 1.40 12.81
CA GLU A 3 -6.61 -0.01 12.44
C GLU A 3 -5.33 -0.68 11.89
N ILE A 4 -4.51 0.07 11.12
CA ILE A 4 -3.22 -0.44 10.65
C ILE A 4 -2.25 -0.62 11.82
N LYS A 5 -2.24 0.32 12.79
CA LYS A 5 -1.43 0.18 14.02
C LYS A 5 -1.84 -1.05 14.83
N SER A 6 -3.15 -1.29 14.97
CA SER A 6 -3.66 -2.49 15.66
C SER A 6 -3.22 -3.78 14.95
N LEU A 7 -3.31 -3.83 13.62
CA LEU A 7 -2.83 -4.95 12.84
C LEU A 7 -1.32 -5.18 13.01
N ILE A 8 -0.52 -4.11 13.00
CA ILE A 8 0.93 -4.19 13.22
C ILE A 8 1.25 -4.82 14.58
N ALA A 9 0.54 -4.39 15.63
CA ALA A 9 0.74 -4.83 17.00
C ALA A 9 0.24 -6.25 17.29
N THR A 10 -0.56 -6.85 16.40
CA THR A 10 -1.16 -8.17 16.57
C THR A 10 -0.41 -9.22 15.76
N ASP A 11 -0.16 -10.39 16.36
CA ASP A 11 0.47 -11.51 15.66
C ASP A 11 -0.45 -12.06 14.57
N CYS A 12 0.14 -12.39 13.44
CA CYS A 12 -0.55 -13.03 12.33
C CYS A 12 -0.13 -14.50 12.25
N PRO A 13 -1.03 -15.44 11.93
CA PRO A 13 -0.68 -16.86 11.81
C PRO A 13 0.42 -17.16 10.80
N ARG A 14 0.64 -16.25 9.84
CA ARG A 14 1.70 -16.34 8.84
C ARG A 14 2.39 -15.00 8.66
N GLU A 15 3.65 -14.93 9.04
CA GLU A 15 4.46 -13.69 8.98
C GLU A 15 4.65 -13.18 7.55
N ASP A 16 4.82 -14.06 6.58
CA ASP A 16 4.93 -13.68 5.16
C ASP A 16 3.66 -13.00 4.62
N VAL A 17 2.48 -13.47 5.05
CA VAL A 17 1.19 -12.83 4.70
C VAL A 17 1.05 -11.48 5.39
N LYS A 18 1.43 -11.38 6.68
CA LYS A 18 1.45 -10.10 7.42
C LYS A 18 2.31 -9.07 6.72
N ARG A 19 3.57 -9.45 6.41
CA ARG A 19 4.52 -8.57 5.73
C ARG A 19 4.02 -8.13 4.36
N ALA A 20 3.55 -9.06 3.54
CA ALA A 20 3.04 -8.76 2.20
C ALA A 20 1.82 -7.82 2.24
N TYR A 21 0.89 -8.03 3.20
CA TYR A 21 -0.29 -7.18 3.36
C TYR A 21 0.08 -5.78 3.83
N LEU A 22 0.94 -5.66 4.85
CA LEU A 22 1.36 -4.37 5.38
C LEU A 22 2.23 -3.62 4.36
N PHE A 23 3.14 -4.30 3.67
CA PHE A 23 3.85 -3.71 2.54
C PHE A 23 2.89 -3.09 1.53
N ALA A 24 1.83 -3.83 1.14
CA ALA A 24 0.82 -3.32 0.22
C ALA A 24 0.02 -2.13 0.80
N CYS A 25 -0.17 -2.06 2.12
CA CYS A 25 -0.78 -0.90 2.78
C CYS A 25 0.08 0.35 2.66
N PHE A 26 1.40 0.22 2.58
CA PHE A 26 2.34 1.35 2.51
C PHE A 26 2.83 1.69 1.09
N CYS A 27 2.53 0.86 0.09
CA CYS A 27 2.91 1.15 -1.29
C CYS A 27 1.75 1.14 -2.29
N GLY A 28 0.58 0.64 -1.90
CA GLY A 28 -0.61 0.63 -2.75
C GLY A 28 -0.59 -0.40 -3.90
N LEU A 29 0.35 -1.33 -3.94
CA LEU A 29 0.42 -2.36 -4.98
C LEU A 29 -0.73 -3.37 -4.86
N ARG A 30 -1.11 -3.99 -5.99
CA ARG A 30 -2.10 -5.07 -6.02
C ARG A 30 -1.47 -6.38 -5.55
N PHE A 31 -2.30 -7.31 -5.06
CA PHE A 31 -1.84 -8.65 -4.67
C PHE A 31 -0.97 -9.32 -5.73
N GLY A 32 -1.43 -9.33 -7.00
CA GLY A 32 -0.69 -9.97 -8.06
C GLY A 32 0.70 -9.35 -8.33
N ASP A 33 0.86 -8.05 -8.07
CA ASP A 33 2.15 -7.36 -8.21
C ASP A 33 3.05 -7.72 -7.03
N VAL A 34 2.52 -7.69 -5.81
CA VAL A 34 3.26 -8.10 -4.59
C VAL A 34 3.69 -9.56 -4.64
N ALA A 35 2.79 -10.46 -5.06
CA ALA A 35 3.07 -11.90 -5.11
C ALA A 35 4.13 -12.28 -6.16
N ARG A 36 4.26 -11.48 -7.22
CA ARG A 36 5.27 -11.72 -8.28
C ARG A 36 6.52 -10.89 -8.14
N MET A 37 6.58 -9.99 -7.17
CA MET A 37 7.70 -9.08 -6.97
C MET A 37 8.98 -9.85 -6.68
N LYS A 38 10.04 -9.52 -7.40
CA LYS A 38 11.37 -10.11 -7.27
C LYS A 38 12.32 -9.11 -6.62
N TRP A 39 13.38 -9.61 -6.04
CA TRP A 39 14.42 -8.74 -5.47
C TRP A 39 15.06 -7.83 -6.51
N GLY A 40 15.14 -8.26 -7.76
CA GLY A 40 15.63 -7.44 -8.87
C GLY A 40 14.71 -6.28 -9.30
N ASP A 41 13.43 -6.33 -8.89
CA ASP A 41 12.48 -5.24 -9.16
C ASP A 41 12.67 -4.06 -8.21
N LEU A 42 13.44 -4.25 -7.12
CA LEU A 42 13.74 -3.21 -6.12
C LEU A 42 15.06 -2.52 -6.50
N VAL A 43 14.99 -1.23 -6.76
CA VAL A 43 16.13 -0.41 -7.20
C VAL A 43 16.28 0.80 -6.30
N LEU A 44 17.51 1.07 -5.87
CA LEU A 44 17.88 2.31 -5.20
C LEU A 44 18.35 3.32 -6.25
N ASP A 45 17.62 4.40 -6.43
CA ASP A 45 17.89 5.43 -7.40
C ASP A 45 17.89 6.80 -6.72
N GLY A 46 19.03 7.49 -6.75
CA GLY A 46 19.19 8.81 -6.13
C GLY A 46 18.86 8.84 -4.62
N GLY A 47 19.11 7.75 -3.89
CA GLY A 47 18.80 7.63 -2.47
C GLY A 47 17.33 7.25 -2.17
N GLN A 48 16.50 7.07 -3.20
CA GLN A 48 15.11 6.67 -3.06
C GLN A 48 14.90 5.23 -3.56
N TRP A 49 14.34 4.37 -2.72
CA TRP A 49 13.93 3.04 -3.13
C TRP A 49 12.70 3.09 -4.03
N ARG A 50 12.73 2.32 -5.07
CA ARG A 50 11.63 2.15 -6.03
C ARG A 50 11.43 0.68 -6.35
N VAL A 51 10.17 0.32 -6.62
CA VAL A 51 9.84 -0.98 -7.21
C VAL A 51 9.36 -0.78 -8.64
N THR A 52 9.85 -1.60 -9.55
CA THR A 52 9.40 -1.65 -10.94
C THR A 52 8.25 -2.64 -11.04
N VAL A 53 7.08 -2.17 -11.46
CA VAL A 53 5.89 -3.00 -11.66
C VAL A 53 5.47 -2.93 -13.11
N VAL A 54 5.41 -4.07 -13.79
CA VAL A 54 4.84 -4.15 -15.14
C VAL A 54 3.36 -4.47 -15.01
N MET A 55 2.50 -3.47 -15.26
CA MET A 55 1.05 -3.65 -15.19
C MET A 55 0.56 -4.55 -16.33
N GLN A 56 -0.22 -5.58 -15.99
CA GLN A 56 -0.73 -6.57 -16.97
C GLN A 56 -1.53 -5.94 -18.13
N LYS A 57 -2.18 -4.79 -17.90
CA LYS A 57 -3.05 -4.16 -18.90
C LYS A 57 -2.33 -3.22 -19.87
N THR A 58 -1.19 -2.68 -19.51
CA THR A 58 -0.55 -1.60 -20.27
C THR A 58 0.86 -1.94 -20.75
N THR A 59 1.44 -3.07 -20.29
CA THR A 59 2.85 -3.47 -20.56
C THR A 59 3.90 -2.40 -20.23
N THR A 60 3.47 -1.22 -19.79
CA THR A 60 4.35 -0.12 -19.42
C THR A 60 4.83 -0.30 -17.99
N PRO A 61 6.14 -0.30 -17.72
CA PRO A 61 6.66 -0.36 -16.38
C PRO A 61 6.29 0.91 -15.60
N ILE A 62 5.81 0.75 -14.38
CA ILE A 62 5.60 1.83 -13.43
C ILE A 62 6.69 1.72 -12.37
N TYR A 63 7.32 2.85 -12.08
CA TYR A 63 8.30 3.00 -11.02
C TYR A 63 7.61 3.56 -9.79
N GLN A 64 7.29 2.70 -8.82
CA GLN A 64 6.62 3.09 -7.59
C GLN A 64 7.67 3.42 -6.53
N PRO A 65 7.75 4.67 -6.03
CA PRO A 65 8.63 5.00 -4.92
C PRO A 65 8.15 4.31 -3.64
N LEU A 66 9.09 3.85 -2.83
CA LEU A 66 8.84 3.16 -1.58
C LEU A 66 9.29 4.03 -0.41
N SER A 67 8.43 4.24 0.57
CA SER A 67 8.79 4.88 1.82
C SER A 67 9.61 3.93 2.72
N GLU A 68 10.33 4.47 3.70
CA GLU A 68 11.00 3.66 4.72
C GLU A 68 10.02 2.73 5.45
N SER A 69 8.79 3.21 5.71
CA SER A 69 7.72 2.39 6.28
C SER A 69 7.33 1.21 5.37
N ALA A 70 7.33 1.38 4.04
CA ALA A 70 7.13 0.26 3.13
C ALA A 70 8.31 -0.70 3.17
N MET A 71 9.54 -0.17 3.12
CA MET A 71 10.77 -0.97 3.14
C MET A 71 10.90 -1.82 4.40
N SER A 72 10.46 -1.34 5.57
CA SER A 72 10.51 -2.08 6.83
C SER A 72 9.67 -3.37 6.85
N TRP A 73 8.71 -3.50 5.94
CA TRP A 73 7.89 -4.71 5.79
C TRP A 73 8.46 -5.73 4.80
N LEU A 74 9.53 -5.41 4.09
CA LEU A 74 10.24 -6.41 3.29
C LEU A 74 10.89 -7.44 4.22
N PRO A 75 10.89 -8.73 3.83
CA PRO A 75 11.69 -9.72 4.54
C PRO A 75 13.19 -9.43 4.36
N GLU A 76 14.02 -10.02 5.19
CA GLU A 76 15.47 -9.99 4.97
C GLU A 76 15.82 -10.72 3.68
N ARG A 77 16.63 -10.11 2.84
CA ARG A 77 17.01 -10.71 1.56
C ARG A 77 17.91 -11.93 1.73
N GLY A 78 18.81 -11.88 2.72
CA GLY A 78 19.83 -12.94 2.89
C GLY A 78 20.59 -13.22 1.59
N ASP A 79 20.72 -14.49 1.23
CA ASP A 79 21.40 -14.95 0.01
C ASP A 79 20.50 -15.02 -1.23
N ALA A 80 19.29 -14.45 -1.17
CA ALA A 80 18.36 -14.48 -2.28
C ALA A 80 18.90 -13.71 -3.50
N SER A 81 18.78 -14.33 -4.67
CA SER A 81 19.19 -13.75 -5.94
C SER A 81 18.19 -12.66 -6.40
N SER A 82 18.57 -11.88 -7.40
CA SER A 82 17.66 -10.89 -8.00
C SER A 82 16.40 -11.51 -8.65
N GLY A 83 16.49 -12.78 -9.06
CA GLY A 83 15.38 -13.52 -9.68
C GLY A 83 14.40 -14.13 -8.68
N ASP A 84 14.75 -14.17 -7.39
CA ASP A 84 13.92 -14.79 -6.36
C ASP A 84 12.78 -13.87 -5.93
N ALA A 85 11.63 -14.48 -5.57
CA ALA A 85 10.48 -13.77 -5.10
C ALA A 85 10.74 -13.15 -3.71
N VAL A 86 10.37 -11.88 -3.52
CA VAL A 86 10.58 -11.15 -2.26
C VAL A 86 9.82 -11.79 -1.10
N PHE A 87 8.55 -12.15 -1.30
CA PHE A 87 7.71 -12.75 -0.26
C PHE A 87 7.63 -14.28 -0.38
N GLY A 88 8.53 -14.91 -1.15
CA GLY A 88 8.51 -16.34 -1.38
C GLY A 88 7.22 -16.81 -2.06
N THR A 89 6.73 -18.00 -1.69
CA THR A 89 5.49 -18.55 -2.23
C THR A 89 4.31 -18.19 -1.32
N LEU A 90 3.62 -17.12 -1.64
CA LEU A 90 2.40 -16.74 -0.94
C LEU A 90 1.24 -17.70 -1.28
N PRO A 91 0.33 -17.98 -0.33
CA PRO A 91 -0.87 -18.75 -0.59
C PRO A 91 -1.77 -18.12 -1.66
N ALA A 92 -2.69 -18.90 -2.21
CA ALA A 92 -3.74 -18.37 -3.09
C ALA A 92 -4.54 -17.24 -2.39
N LEU A 93 -4.94 -16.22 -3.16
CA LEU A 93 -5.60 -15.02 -2.64
C LEU A 93 -6.82 -15.33 -1.74
N ALA A 94 -7.63 -16.33 -2.11
CA ALA A 94 -8.78 -16.73 -1.30
C ALA A 94 -8.36 -17.18 0.11
N ARG A 95 -7.28 -17.95 0.22
CA ARG A 95 -6.75 -18.42 1.50
C ARG A 95 -6.13 -17.27 2.32
N ILE A 96 -5.42 -16.36 1.65
CA ILE A 96 -4.92 -15.14 2.29
C ILE A 96 -6.08 -14.32 2.89
N ASN A 97 -7.16 -14.11 2.14
CA ASN A 97 -8.30 -13.36 2.63
C ASN A 97 -8.99 -14.00 3.87
N LEU A 98 -9.00 -15.32 3.96
CA LEU A 98 -9.46 -16.02 5.17
C LEU A 98 -8.52 -15.74 6.36
N MET A 99 -7.21 -15.79 6.16
CA MET A 99 -6.23 -15.50 7.20
C MET A 99 -6.31 -14.04 7.65
N LEU A 100 -6.43 -13.10 6.71
CA LEU A 100 -6.61 -11.67 7.01
C LEU A 100 -7.87 -11.42 7.84
N LYS A 101 -8.97 -12.12 7.56
CA LYS A 101 -10.21 -12.00 8.33
C LYS A 101 -10.02 -12.44 9.79
N VAL A 102 -9.32 -13.55 10.02
CA VAL A 102 -9.01 -14.02 11.39
C VAL A 102 -8.12 -13.02 12.10
N TRP A 103 -7.03 -12.62 11.47
CA TRP A 103 -6.07 -11.66 12.02
C TRP A 103 -6.71 -10.30 12.34
N ALA A 104 -7.58 -9.79 11.46
CA ALA A 104 -8.33 -8.56 11.73
C ALA A 104 -9.21 -8.65 12.97
N LYS A 105 -9.89 -9.79 13.15
CA LYS A 105 -10.73 -10.04 14.34
C LYS A 105 -9.88 -10.04 15.62
N GLU A 106 -8.73 -10.68 15.61
CA GLU A 106 -7.79 -10.71 16.74
C GLU A 106 -7.22 -9.31 17.04
N ALA A 107 -6.98 -8.50 16.00
CA ALA A 107 -6.54 -7.11 16.11
C ALA A 107 -7.66 -6.14 16.56
N GLY A 108 -8.88 -6.61 16.78
CA GLY A 108 -10.03 -5.75 17.11
C GLY A 108 -10.55 -4.90 15.96
N VAL A 109 -10.15 -5.22 14.72
CA VAL A 109 -10.61 -4.53 13.51
C VAL A 109 -11.95 -5.10 13.08
N THR A 110 -13.01 -4.29 13.21
CA THR A 110 -14.39 -4.71 12.92
C THR A 110 -14.75 -4.63 11.44
N LYS A 111 -14.03 -3.86 10.66
CA LYS A 111 -14.23 -3.74 9.22
C LYS A 111 -13.80 -5.02 8.49
N HIS A 112 -14.52 -5.32 7.41
CA HIS A 112 -14.10 -6.40 6.53
C HIS A 112 -12.77 -6.04 5.86
N ILE A 113 -11.75 -6.87 6.06
CA ILE A 113 -10.48 -6.75 5.33
C ILE A 113 -10.28 -7.91 4.35
N SER A 114 -9.65 -7.58 3.23
CA SER A 114 -9.17 -8.49 2.20
C SER A 114 -7.84 -7.94 1.69
N PHE A 115 -7.09 -8.68 0.88
CA PHE A 115 -5.84 -8.11 0.36
C PHE A 115 -6.08 -6.82 -0.45
N HIS A 116 -7.22 -6.71 -1.12
CA HIS A 116 -7.56 -5.50 -1.87
C HIS A 116 -7.75 -4.26 -0.97
N THR A 117 -8.18 -4.45 0.29
CA THR A 117 -8.34 -3.32 1.22
C THR A 117 -7.02 -2.67 1.62
N SER A 118 -5.87 -3.34 1.46
CA SER A 118 -4.55 -2.71 1.65
C SER A 118 -4.37 -1.49 0.77
N ARG A 119 -4.80 -1.59 -0.48
CA ARG A 119 -4.74 -0.52 -1.47
C ARG A 119 -5.72 0.62 -1.16
N HIS A 120 -6.91 0.30 -0.63
CA HIS A 120 -7.83 1.32 -0.09
C HIS A 120 -7.23 2.03 1.11
N SER A 121 -6.57 1.29 2.01
CA SER A 121 -5.88 1.85 3.16
C SER A 121 -4.76 2.81 2.73
N PHE A 122 -3.95 2.42 1.74
CA PHE A 122 -2.93 3.29 1.16
C PHE A 122 -3.54 4.60 0.64
N ALA A 123 -4.56 4.52 -0.22
CA ALA A 123 -5.20 5.69 -0.78
C ALA A 123 -5.79 6.62 0.29
N THR A 124 -6.47 6.04 1.28
CA THR A 124 -7.06 6.78 2.39
C THR A 124 -5.99 7.46 3.23
N MET A 125 -4.90 6.77 3.56
CA MET A 125 -3.79 7.34 4.33
C MET A 125 -3.13 8.48 3.57
N MET A 126 -2.81 8.30 2.29
CA MET A 126 -2.19 9.34 1.46
C MET A 126 -3.03 10.63 1.44
N LEU A 127 -4.33 10.51 1.17
CA LEU A 127 -5.23 11.66 1.14
C LEU A 127 -5.40 12.30 2.52
N THR A 128 -5.51 11.51 3.58
CA THR A 128 -5.62 12.02 4.96
C THR A 128 -4.37 12.77 5.38
N LEU A 129 -3.19 12.29 4.96
CA LEU A 129 -1.91 12.93 5.24
C LEU A 129 -1.60 14.14 4.35
N GLY A 130 -2.49 14.49 3.41
CA GLY A 130 -2.38 15.71 2.62
C GLY A 130 -1.90 15.54 1.18
N ALA A 131 -1.68 14.32 0.71
CA ALA A 131 -1.43 14.09 -0.71
C ALA A 131 -2.67 14.46 -1.52
N ASP A 132 -2.47 15.04 -2.71
CA ASP A 132 -3.58 15.35 -3.60
C ASP A 132 -4.14 14.11 -4.31
N LEU A 133 -5.38 14.23 -4.82
CA LEU A 133 -6.09 13.12 -5.46
C LEU A 133 -5.39 12.63 -6.74
N TYR A 134 -4.80 13.54 -7.52
CA TYR A 134 -4.12 13.20 -8.76
C TYR A 134 -2.87 12.38 -8.49
N THR A 135 -2.00 12.85 -7.59
CA THR A 135 -0.79 12.14 -7.16
C THR A 135 -1.14 10.77 -6.60
N THR A 136 -2.14 10.68 -5.72
CA THR A 136 -2.62 9.41 -5.15
C THR A 136 -3.11 8.47 -6.26
N SER A 137 -3.85 8.99 -7.25
CA SER A 137 -4.33 8.21 -8.41
C SER A 137 -3.17 7.65 -9.23
N LYS A 138 -2.11 8.44 -9.45
CA LYS A 138 -0.90 8.00 -10.17
C LYS A 138 -0.14 6.92 -9.41
N LEU A 139 0.05 7.08 -8.10
CA LEU A 139 0.68 6.08 -7.23
C LEU A 139 -0.11 4.75 -7.24
N LEU A 140 -1.43 4.82 -7.32
CA LEU A 140 -2.29 3.66 -7.50
C LEU A 140 -2.25 3.10 -8.95
N GLY A 141 -1.61 3.76 -9.90
CA GLY A 141 -1.60 3.33 -11.31
C GLY A 141 -3.00 3.30 -11.93
N HIS A 142 -3.89 4.21 -11.50
CA HIS A 142 -5.19 4.36 -12.14
C HIS A 142 -5.02 5.14 -13.46
N SER A 143 -5.49 4.57 -14.56
CA SER A 143 -5.53 5.25 -15.86
C SER A 143 -6.52 6.42 -15.87
N ASN A 144 -7.55 6.38 -15.03
CA ASN A 144 -8.56 7.40 -14.88
C ASN A 144 -8.70 7.83 -13.42
N VAL A 145 -8.52 9.13 -13.16
CA VAL A 145 -8.66 9.72 -11.82
C VAL A 145 -10.06 9.48 -11.23
N LYS A 146 -11.09 9.33 -12.07
CA LYS A 146 -12.46 9.00 -11.62
C LYS A 146 -12.50 7.73 -10.75
N THR A 147 -11.61 6.77 -10.98
CA THR A 147 -11.50 5.57 -10.13
C THR A 147 -11.11 5.89 -8.70
N THR A 148 -10.41 7.01 -8.49
CA THR A 148 -9.99 7.50 -7.16
C THR A 148 -11.05 8.37 -6.50
N GLN A 149 -12.09 8.80 -7.24
CA GLN A 149 -13.17 9.64 -6.72
C GLN A 149 -14.03 8.98 -5.62
N ILE A 150 -13.93 7.66 -5.46
CA ILE A 150 -14.55 6.98 -4.30
C ILE A 150 -14.07 7.53 -2.96
N TYR A 151 -12.90 8.19 -2.95
CA TYR A 151 -12.32 8.86 -1.78
C TYR A 151 -12.66 10.36 -1.71
N ALA A 152 -13.60 10.87 -2.55
CA ALA A 152 -13.92 12.29 -2.65
C ALA A 152 -14.30 12.93 -1.30
N LYS A 153 -15.00 12.20 -0.43
CA LYS A 153 -15.36 12.69 0.92
C LYS A 153 -14.14 13.09 1.76
N ILE A 154 -13.01 12.39 1.61
CA ILE A 154 -11.75 12.73 2.32
C ILE A 154 -11.19 14.05 1.76
N VAL A 155 -11.24 14.21 0.45
CA VAL A 155 -10.80 15.44 -0.23
C VAL A 155 -11.68 16.62 0.15
N ASP A 156 -13.00 16.43 0.28
CA ASP A 156 -13.92 17.50 0.65
C ASP A 156 -13.68 18.02 2.07
N SER A 157 -13.33 17.17 3.02
CA SER A 157 -12.91 17.62 4.35
C SER A 157 -11.64 18.49 4.30
N LYS A 158 -10.72 18.17 3.41
CA LYS A 158 -9.46 18.91 3.21
C LYS A 158 -9.67 20.28 2.54
N LYS A 159 -10.75 20.49 1.79
CA LYS A 159 -11.06 21.80 1.20
C LYS A 159 -11.23 22.89 2.26
N VAL A 160 -11.91 22.57 3.36
CA VAL A 160 -12.09 23.50 4.49
C VAL A 160 -10.74 23.84 5.13
N GLU A 161 -9.91 22.81 5.37
CA GLU A 161 -8.57 23.04 5.91
C GLU A 161 -7.71 23.90 4.97
N ALA A 162 -7.79 23.67 3.65
CA ALA A 162 -7.04 24.43 2.66
C ALA A 162 -7.44 25.92 2.61
N VAL A 163 -8.74 26.23 2.69
CA VAL A 163 -9.22 27.61 2.74
C VAL A 163 -8.73 28.32 4.01
N ASN A 164 -8.74 27.63 5.14
CA ASN A 164 -8.29 28.18 6.42
C ASN A 164 -6.76 28.46 6.46
N LEU A 165 -5.99 27.95 5.49
CA LEU A 165 -4.57 28.33 5.35
C LEU A 165 -4.40 29.80 4.96
N LEU A 166 -5.36 30.36 4.23
CA LEU A 166 -5.36 31.79 3.87
C LEU A 166 -5.51 32.65 5.13
N ASP A 167 -6.40 32.27 6.04
CA ASP A 167 -6.61 33.02 7.30
C ASP A 167 -5.35 33.00 8.16
N LYS A 168 -4.60 31.88 8.14
CA LYS A 168 -3.31 31.78 8.86
C LYS A 168 -2.18 32.60 8.22
N ALA A 169 -2.26 32.85 6.91
CA ALA A 169 -1.23 33.56 6.17
C ALA A 169 -1.47 35.08 6.18
N PHE A 170 -2.74 35.52 6.29
CA PHE A 170 -3.13 36.93 6.13
C PHE A 170 -3.85 37.51 7.37
N GLY A 171 -4.19 36.72 8.36
CA GLY A 171 -4.72 37.13 9.66
C GLY A 171 -3.64 37.25 10.68
#